data_b9e0000e489952264b4531f77b7a82c7
#
_entry.id   b9e0000e489952264b4531f77b7a82c7
#
_cell.length_a   1.000
_cell.length_b   1.000
_cell.length_c   1.000
_cell.angle_alpha   90.00
_cell.angle_beta   90.00
_cell.angle_gamma   90.00
#
_symmetry.space_group_name_H-M   'P 1'
#
loop_
_entity.id
_entity.type
_entity.pdbx_description
1 polymer ?
#
loop_
_entity_poly.entity_id
_entity_poly.type
_entity_poly.pdbx_seq_one_letter_code
_entity_poly.pdbx_strand_id
1 'polypeptide(L)'
;MKRDKPTSHRAPQGTPTRRAWLAGAAGASAAAGLGLQPTAAQAARQATQAHIVIAGSGLAGIAVAHRLQGLLDGAKITIIDAKQVHNYQPGYTLVASGVWPVDKVIDSNASLQPAGVQWLREMVAEFDPAANTVVTAGGQRIRYDYLVVAVGTHQDWAQIEGMDTKAIGQDGLASVYPSSDAAVATWAAMDRFRQKGGQAVMTLPSTPLKCAGAPLKMTFMVRDRLAQAGTLGKSQVTFYSALPNVFGVKAVNDNVLERWQALGVQVQYTQKLKAIDIGARRATFVNPEGAATELPYDFIHVVPPMRAPDAVKNSDLAWKEGPMAAGGWLEVDKDTLQHRRYKNVFGLGDINGTPRGKTAATVKKSAPIVAQHLADVIAGRAPGEKFDGYTSCPLIVREGSAMLIEFDYEGRLTPSLPMIEPLQESYFAWLMKVRLLKPA
;
A
#
# COMPACT_ATOMS: atom_id res chain seq x y z
N MET A 1 -44.55 21.16 70.10
CA MET A 1 -45.38 20.60 69.01
C MET A 1 -45.24 21.41 67.76
N LYS A 2 -44.39 20.97 66.81
CA LYS A 2 -44.41 21.34 65.38
C LYS A 2 -43.69 20.24 64.63
N ARG A 3 -44.39 19.63 63.67
CA ARG A 3 -43.92 18.54 62.82
C ARG A 3 -43.18 19.15 61.65
N ASP A 4 -41.93 18.76 61.44
CA ASP A 4 -41.18 19.07 60.24
C ASP A 4 -41.39 17.99 59.16
N LYS A 5 -41.62 18.44 57.90
CA LYS A 5 -41.79 17.60 56.71
C LYS A 5 -40.39 17.22 56.14
N PRO A 6 -40.21 16.05 55.56
CA PRO A 6 -38.97 15.65 54.95
C PRO A 6 -38.81 16.29 53.55
N THR A 7 -37.62 16.84 53.32
CA THR A 7 -37.17 17.35 52.01
C THR A 7 -36.76 16.20 51.09
N SER A 8 -37.34 16.20 49.91
CA SER A 8 -37.00 15.25 48.82
C SER A 8 -35.66 15.54 48.19
N HIS A 9 -34.72 14.61 48.28
CA HIS A 9 -33.45 14.65 47.51
C HIS A 9 -33.71 14.26 46.05
N ARG A 10 -33.43 15.18 45.13
CA ARG A 10 -33.35 14.94 43.69
C ARG A 10 -32.09 14.16 43.38
N ALA A 11 -32.22 13.01 42.70
CA ALA A 11 -31.10 12.24 42.20
C ALA A 11 -30.36 13.01 41.06
N PRO A 12 -29.04 12.85 40.91
CA PRO A 12 -28.27 13.50 39.84
C PRO A 12 -28.59 12.86 38.49
N GLN A 13 -28.85 13.71 37.50
CA GLN A 13 -29.03 13.31 36.10
C GLN A 13 -27.76 12.69 35.53
N GLY A 14 -27.87 11.50 34.96
CA GLY A 14 -26.77 10.76 34.37
C GLY A 14 -26.20 11.48 33.14
N THR A 15 -24.88 11.43 33.02
CA THR A 15 -24.12 11.89 31.86
C THR A 15 -24.52 11.09 30.61
N PRO A 16 -24.74 11.75 29.46
CA PRO A 16 -25.13 11.06 28.23
C PRO A 16 -24.02 10.15 27.72
N THR A 17 -24.35 8.94 27.34
CA THR A 17 -23.45 7.95 26.78
C THR A 17 -22.95 8.36 25.41
N ARG A 18 -21.75 7.87 25.01
CA ARG A 18 -21.08 8.12 23.72
C ARG A 18 -21.99 7.95 22.48
N ARG A 19 -23.04 7.13 22.57
CA ARG A 19 -24.06 6.95 21.50
C ARG A 19 -24.97 8.16 21.31
N ALA A 20 -25.23 8.94 22.36
CA ALA A 20 -26.08 10.13 22.29
C ALA A 20 -25.36 11.32 21.58
N TRP A 21 -24.03 11.36 21.59
CA TRP A 21 -23.27 12.40 20.88
C TRP A 21 -23.21 12.19 19.36
N LEU A 22 -23.30 10.94 18.89
CA LEU A 22 -23.30 10.63 17.45
C LEU A 22 -24.68 10.84 16.81
N ALA A 23 -25.76 10.81 17.60
CA ALA A 23 -27.09 11.11 17.12
C ALA A 23 -27.43 12.61 17.11
N GLY A 24 -26.72 13.43 17.87
CA GLY A 24 -26.96 14.87 18.02
C GLY A 24 -26.34 15.75 16.90
N ALA A 25 -25.40 15.22 16.13
CA ALA A 25 -24.74 15.95 15.02
C ALA A 25 -25.49 15.84 13.68
N ALA A 26 -26.55 15.05 13.60
CA ALA A 26 -27.40 14.88 12.40
C ALA A 26 -28.71 15.69 12.44
N GLY A 27 -28.92 16.52 13.46
CA GLY A 27 -30.21 17.12 13.76
C GLY A 27 -30.34 18.65 13.68
N ALA A 28 -29.44 19.35 12.99
CA ALA A 28 -29.51 20.81 12.87
C ALA A 28 -29.35 21.31 11.42
N SER A 29 -30.22 20.88 10.51
CA SER A 29 -30.47 21.52 9.21
C SER A 29 -31.80 21.09 8.64
N ALA A 30 -32.90 21.41 9.33
CA ALA A 30 -34.23 21.22 8.80
C ALA A 30 -35.07 22.44 9.16
N ALA A 31 -35.09 23.43 8.29
CA ALA A 31 -36.24 24.31 8.01
C ALA A 31 -35.88 25.29 6.90
N ALA A 32 -36.21 25.01 5.67
CA ALA A 32 -36.90 25.84 4.70
C ALA A 32 -36.66 25.31 3.27
N GLY A 33 -37.74 25.00 2.59
CA GLY A 33 -37.74 24.77 1.13
C GLY A 33 -38.35 23.44 0.73
N LEU A 34 -39.58 23.52 0.35
CA LEU A 34 -40.39 22.53 -0.33
C LEU A 34 -39.65 21.57 -1.26
N GLY A 35 -39.83 20.30 -0.99
CA GLY A 35 -39.98 19.21 -1.92
C GLY A 35 -39.10 19.15 -3.14
N LEU A 36 -38.09 18.37 -3.02
CA LEU A 36 -37.54 17.43 -4.00
C LEU A 36 -36.27 16.88 -3.33
N GLN A 37 -36.39 15.86 -2.50
CA GLN A 37 -35.25 15.00 -2.25
C GLN A 37 -34.92 14.38 -3.60
N PRO A 38 -33.71 14.59 -4.13
CA PRO A 38 -33.26 13.69 -5.16
C PRO A 38 -33.16 12.32 -4.47
N THR A 39 -34.15 11.45 -4.66
CA THR A 39 -33.87 10.03 -4.62
C THR A 39 -32.67 9.86 -5.51
N ALA A 40 -31.48 9.57 -4.92
CA ALA A 40 -30.38 9.05 -5.70
C ALA A 40 -30.97 7.83 -6.40
N ALA A 41 -31.39 8.03 -7.64
CA ALA A 41 -31.85 6.95 -8.50
C ALA A 41 -30.66 6.02 -8.53
N GLN A 42 -30.76 4.88 -7.88
CA GLN A 42 -29.75 3.85 -7.90
C GLN A 42 -29.65 3.50 -9.36
N ALA A 43 -28.56 3.96 -10.01
CA ALA A 43 -28.39 3.78 -11.44
C ALA A 43 -28.63 2.29 -11.74
N ALA A 44 -29.56 2.00 -12.67
CA ALA A 44 -29.91 0.62 -12.97
C ALA A 44 -28.63 -0.12 -13.32
N ARG A 45 -28.41 -1.28 -12.69
CA ARG A 45 -27.24 -2.11 -12.97
C ARG A 45 -27.24 -2.47 -14.45
N GLN A 46 -26.04 -2.47 -15.05
CA GLN A 46 -25.88 -2.91 -16.43
C GLN A 46 -26.10 -4.41 -16.53
N ALA A 47 -27.17 -4.83 -17.23
CA ALA A 47 -27.43 -6.24 -17.47
C ALA A 47 -26.36 -6.83 -18.41
N THR A 48 -25.82 -8.00 -18.07
CA THR A 48 -24.81 -8.70 -18.86
C THR A 48 -24.66 -10.15 -18.42
N GLN A 49 -24.25 -11.04 -19.33
CA GLN A 49 -23.84 -12.41 -19.06
C GLN A 49 -22.32 -12.59 -19.16
N ALA A 50 -21.58 -11.47 -19.22
CA ALA A 50 -20.14 -11.50 -19.42
C ALA A 50 -19.43 -12.25 -18.27
N HIS A 51 -18.43 -13.04 -18.62
CA HIS A 51 -17.52 -13.66 -17.68
C HIS A 51 -16.31 -12.74 -17.45
N ILE A 52 -16.22 -12.19 -16.26
CA ILE A 52 -15.12 -11.32 -15.82
C ILE A 52 -14.18 -12.14 -14.96
N VAL A 53 -12.91 -12.25 -15.39
CA VAL A 53 -11.86 -12.87 -14.59
C VAL A 53 -11.02 -11.78 -13.92
N ILE A 54 -10.80 -11.92 -12.62
CA ILE A 54 -9.94 -11.04 -11.81
C ILE A 54 -8.74 -11.88 -11.35
N ALA A 55 -7.55 -11.56 -11.85
CA ALA A 55 -6.32 -12.21 -11.47
C ALA A 55 -5.72 -11.50 -10.24
N GLY A 56 -5.83 -12.16 -9.08
CA GLY A 56 -5.36 -11.65 -7.77
C GLY A 56 -6.49 -11.28 -6.82
N SER A 57 -6.41 -11.76 -5.57
CA SER A 57 -7.34 -11.46 -4.46
C SER A 57 -6.69 -10.56 -3.39
N GLY A 58 -5.75 -9.72 -3.80
CA GLY A 58 -5.27 -8.61 -2.96
C GLY A 58 -6.31 -7.49 -2.86
N LEU A 59 -5.94 -6.37 -2.21
CA LEU A 59 -6.81 -5.20 -2.07
C LEU A 59 -7.46 -4.78 -3.40
N ALA A 60 -6.68 -4.79 -4.48
CA ALA A 60 -7.14 -4.37 -5.81
C ALA A 60 -8.25 -5.27 -6.37
N GLY A 61 -8.00 -6.60 -6.37
CA GLY A 61 -8.97 -7.56 -6.92
C GLY A 61 -10.26 -7.61 -6.09
N ILE A 62 -10.17 -7.61 -4.77
CA ILE A 62 -11.34 -7.58 -3.89
C ILE A 62 -12.13 -6.28 -4.07
N ALA A 63 -11.45 -5.13 -4.10
CA ALA A 63 -12.11 -3.83 -4.24
C ALA A 63 -12.86 -3.69 -5.57
N VAL A 64 -12.28 -4.15 -6.69
CA VAL A 64 -12.97 -4.10 -7.99
C VAL A 64 -14.11 -5.11 -8.07
N ALA A 65 -13.96 -6.30 -7.48
CA ALA A 65 -15.03 -7.31 -7.46
C ALA A 65 -16.30 -6.79 -6.77
N HIS A 66 -16.15 -6.18 -5.58
CA HIS A 66 -17.28 -5.54 -4.88
C HIS A 66 -17.96 -4.46 -5.71
N ARG A 67 -17.20 -3.63 -6.42
CA ARG A 67 -17.75 -2.55 -7.24
C ARG A 67 -18.47 -3.07 -8.47
N LEU A 68 -17.90 -4.08 -9.14
CA LEU A 68 -18.51 -4.69 -10.31
C LEU A 68 -19.88 -5.33 -9.98
N GLN A 69 -19.99 -5.97 -8.80
CA GLN A 69 -21.29 -6.47 -8.34
C GLN A 69 -22.35 -5.37 -8.11
N GLY A 70 -21.89 -4.17 -7.72
CA GLY A 70 -22.78 -3.02 -7.58
C GLY A 70 -23.22 -2.41 -8.91
N LEU A 71 -22.41 -2.57 -9.99
CA LEU A 71 -22.64 -1.96 -11.29
C LEU A 71 -23.28 -2.91 -12.31
N LEU A 72 -23.08 -4.23 -12.16
CA LEU A 72 -23.48 -5.24 -13.15
C LEU A 72 -24.56 -6.15 -12.59
N ASP A 73 -25.46 -6.59 -13.46
CA ASP A 73 -26.48 -7.60 -13.18
C ASP A 73 -26.31 -8.80 -14.11
N GLY A 74 -26.24 -10.01 -13.55
CA GLY A 74 -26.03 -11.25 -14.28
C GLY A 74 -24.59 -11.59 -14.67
N ALA A 75 -23.60 -10.72 -14.43
CA ALA A 75 -22.21 -11.00 -14.71
C ALA A 75 -21.67 -12.19 -13.88
N LYS A 76 -20.93 -13.09 -14.53
CA LYS A 76 -20.13 -14.10 -13.83
C LYS A 76 -18.77 -13.51 -13.47
N ILE A 77 -18.43 -13.48 -12.16
CA ILE A 77 -17.13 -12.99 -11.70
C ILE A 77 -16.34 -14.14 -11.11
N THR A 78 -15.12 -14.35 -11.59
CA THR A 78 -14.17 -15.35 -11.06
C THR A 78 -12.89 -14.67 -10.61
N ILE A 79 -12.51 -14.83 -9.33
CA ILE A 79 -11.23 -14.39 -8.80
C ILE A 79 -10.27 -15.59 -8.78
N ILE A 80 -9.04 -15.39 -9.26
CA ILE A 80 -7.99 -16.42 -9.26
C ILE A 80 -6.85 -15.95 -8.34
N ASP A 81 -6.65 -16.60 -7.20
CA ASP A 81 -5.52 -16.38 -6.28
C ASP A 81 -5.46 -17.52 -5.25
N ALA A 82 -4.28 -18.05 -5.00
CA ALA A 82 -4.05 -19.10 -4.00
C ALA A 82 -4.02 -18.56 -2.56
N LYS A 83 -3.86 -17.26 -2.35
CA LYS A 83 -3.68 -16.68 -1.01
C LYS A 83 -4.95 -16.74 -0.18
N GLN A 84 -4.86 -17.35 0.99
CA GLN A 84 -5.96 -17.48 1.95
C GLN A 84 -5.97 -16.35 3.01
N VAL A 85 -4.81 -15.74 3.21
CA VAL A 85 -4.61 -14.65 4.18
C VAL A 85 -4.52 -13.32 3.46
N HIS A 86 -5.35 -12.38 3.87
CA HIS A 86 -5.27 -10.99 3.45
C HIS A 86 -4.39 -10.22 4.41
N ASN A 87 -3.40 -9.53 3.86
CA ASN A 87 -2.48 -8.74 4.65
C ASN A 87 -2.67 -7.24 4.38
N TYR A 88 -2.97 -6.49 5.42
CA TYR A 88 -2.95 -5.03 5.37
C TYR A 88 -1.51 -4.52 5.39
N GLN A 89 -0.83 -4.62 4.24
CA GLN A 89 0.59 -4.29 4.09
C GLN A 89 0.97 -2.86 4.53
N PRO A 90 0.10 -1.81 4.38
CA PRO A 90 0.41 -0.48 4.93
C PRO A 90 0.65 -0.44 6.45
N GLY A 91 0.24 -1.48 7.18
CA GLY A 91 0.47 -1.65 8.62
C GLY A 91 1.82 -2.27 8.98
N TYR A 92 2.53 -2.88 8.03
CA TYR A 92 3.79 -3.58 8.33
C TYR A 92 4.85 -2.69 8.98
N THR A 93 4.94 -1.43 8.59
CA THR A 93 5.86 -0.47 9.24
C THR A 93 5.50 -0.19 10.70
N LEU A 94 4.21 -0.28 11.06
CA LEU A 94 3.75 -0.14 12.45
C LEU A 94 4.04 -1.40 13.27
N VAL A 95 3.91 -2.59 12.67
CA VAL A 95 4.31 -3.86 13.31
C VAL A 95 5.82 -3.89 13.51
N ALA A 96 6.58 -3.59 12.46
CA ALA A 96 8.04 -3.61 12.47
C ALA A 96 8.69 -2.54 13.37
N SER A 97 7.92 -1.59 13.84
CA SER A 97 8.36 -0.58 14.81
C SER A 97 7.75 -0.77 16.22
N GLY A 98 7.04 -1.88 16.46
CA GLY A 98 6.45 -2.22 17.76
C GLY A 98 5.22 -1.39 18.14
N VAL A 99 4.60 -0.67 17.21
CA VAL A 99 3.41 0.15 17.46
C VAL A 99 2.13 -0.69 17.40
N TRP A 100 2.08 -1.67 16.48
CA TRP A 100 0.95 -2.57 16.33
C TRP A 100 1.32 -4.02 16.59
N PRO A 101 0.44 -4.80 17.21
CA PRO A 101 0.54 -6.25 17.16
C PRO A 101 0.17 -6.75 15.74
N VAL A 102 0.64 -7.95 15.39
CA VAL A 102 0.54 -8.50 14.03
C VAL A 102 -0.89 -8.84 13.62
N ASP A 103 -1.75 -9.22 14.55
CA ASP A 103 -3.16 -9.52 14.32
C ASP A 103 -3.93 -8.36 13.68
N LYS A 104 -3.48 -7.13 13.89
CA LYS A 104 -4.08 -5.94 13.24
C LYS A 104 -3.85 -5.87 11.73
N VAL A 105 -2.94 -6.65 11.18
CA VAL A 105 -2.63 -6.61 9.74
C VAL A 105 -3.02 -7.89 9.01
N ILE A 106 -3.65 -8.85 9.70
CA ILE A 106 -4.01 -10.16 9.15
C ILE A 106 -5.54 -10.28 9.17
N ASP A 107 -6.10 -10.61 8.03
CA ASP A 107 -7.53 -10.90 7.86
C ASP A 107 -7.69 -12.18 7.01
N SER A 108 -8.87 -12.80 7.04
CA SER A 108 -9.18 -13.91 6.14
C SER A 108 -9.55 -13.39 4.76
N ASN A 109 -8.87 -13.86 3.72
CA ASN A 109 -9.23 -13.51 2.35
C ASN A 109 -10.67 -13.95 2.00
N ALA A 110 -11.12 -15.08 2.56
CA ALA A 110 -12.47 -15.58 2.35
C ALA A 110 -13.55 -14.62 2.90
N SER A 111 -13.29 -13.97 4.05
CA SER A 111 -14.24 -13.04 4.66
C SER A 111 -14.37 -11.71 3.92
N LEU A 112 -13.41 -11.40 3.05
CA LEU A 112 -13.38 -10.17 2.26
C LEU A 112 -13.90 -10.37 0.83
N GLN A 113 -14.14 -11.62 0.40
CA GLN A 113 -14.69 -11.89 -0.93
C GLN A 113 -16.16 -11.48 -1.00
N PRO A 114 -16.60 -10.82 -2.08
CA PRO A 114 -18.02 -10.51 -2.25
C PRO A 114 -18.84 -11.81 -2.44
N ALA A 115 -20.07 -11.82 -1.91
CA ALA A 115 -20.97 -12.97 -2.07
C ALA A 115 -21.27 -13.23 -3.56
N GLY A 116 -21.33 -14.51 -3.96
CA GLY A 116 -21.64 -14.89 -5.36
C GLY A 116 -20.46 -14.80 -6.33
N VAL A 117 -19.29 -14.35 -5.89
CA VAL A 117 -18.06 -14.42 -6.69
C VAL A 117 -17.43 -15.81 -6.55
N GLN A 118 -17.06 -16.41 -7.68
CA GLN A 118 -16.31 -17.65 -7.68
C GLN A 118 -14.85 -17.37 -7.33
N TRP A 119 -14.34 -17.99 -6.29
CA TRP A 119 -12.91 -17.91 -5.96
C TRP A 119 -12.21 -19.23 -6.30
N LEU A 120 -11.34 -19.17 -7.34
CA LEU A 120 -10.45 -20.27 -7.70
C LEU A 120 -9.12 -20.14 -6.94
N ARG A 121 -8.87 -21.05 -6.01
CA ARG A 121 -7.72 -21.02 -5.08
C ARG A 121 -6.45 -21.56 -5.74
N GLU A 122 -6.05 -20.95 -6.84
CA GLU A 122 -4.84 -21.29 -7.59
C GLU A 122 -4.04 -20.04 -7.94
N MET A 123 -2.75 -20.19 -8.20
CA MET A 123 -1.94 -19.11 -8.76
C MET A 123 -2.17 -19.00 -10.27
N VAL A 124 -2.10 -17.79 -10.80
CA VAL A 124 -2.02 -17.57 -12.24
C VAL A 124 -0.62 -17.94 -12.72
N ALA A 125 -0.53 -18.81 -13.71
CA ALA A 125 0.72 -19.21 -14.34
C ALA A 125 0.99 -18.46 -15.66
N GLU A 126 -0.08 -18.22 -16.47
CA GLU A 126 0.06 -17.62 -17.79
C GLU A 126 -1.15 -16.76 -18.13
N PHE A 127 -0.92 -15.70 -18.91
CA PHE A 127 -1.94 -14.92 -19.58
C PHE A 127 -1.78 -15.08 -21.09
N ASP A 128 -2.84 -15.55 -21.77
CA ASP A 128 -2.98 -15.60 -23.22
C ASP A 128 -4.09 -14.61 -23.65
N PRO A 129 -3.75 -13.32 -23.80
CA PRO A 129 -4.76 -12.31 -24.11
C PRO A 129 -5.32 -12.43 -25.53
N ALA A 130 -4.59 -13.05 -26.46
CA ALA A 130 -5.06 -13.28 -27.82
C ALA A 130 -6.21 -14.31 -27.86
N ALA A 131 -6.13 -15.34 -26.99
CA ALA A 131 -7.16 -16.35 -26.83
C ALA A 131 -8.20 -16.00 -25.74
N ASN A 132 -8.10 -14.83 -25.11
CA ASN A 132 -8.91 -14.44 -23.95
C ASN A 132 -8.91 -15.52 -22.84
N THR A 133 -7.73 -16.00 -22.44
CA THR A 133 -7.57 -17.11 -21.52
C THR A 133 -6.54 -16.80 -20.44
N VAL A 134 -6.84 -17.20 -19.21
CA VAL A 134 -5.89 -17.27 -18.09
C VAL A 134 -5.63 -18.74 -17.80
N VAL A 135 -4.35 -19.12 -17.65
CA VAL A 135 -3.94 -20.47 -17.26
C VAL A 135 -3.50 -20.45 -15.81
N THR A 136 -4.01 -21.36 -15.00
CA THR A 136 -3.62 -21.51 -13.60
C THR A 136 -2.41 -22.42 -13.45
N ALA A 137 -1.78 -22.41 -12.27
CA ALA A 137 -0.67 -23.30 -11.94
C ALA A 137 -1.08 -24.80 -11.97
N GLY A 138 -2.37 -25.11 -11.75
CA GLY A 138 -2.94 -26.45 -11.91
C GLY A 138 -3.25 -26.83 -13.37
N GLY A 139 -2.97 -25.95 -14.34
CA GLY A 139 -3.20 -26.20 -15.77
C GLY A 139 -4.63 -25.91 -16.22
N GLN A 140 -5.52 -25.40 -15.39
CA GLN A 140 -6.86 -25.00 -15.81
C GLN A 140 -6.79 -23.80 -16.74
N ARG A 141 -7.52 -23.88 -17.86
CA ARG A 141 -7.68 -22.79 -18.83
C ARG A 141 -9.02 -22.10 -18.60
N ILE A 142 -8.99 -20.87 -18.13
CA ILE A 142 -10.19 -20.09 -17.80
C ILE A 142 -10.38 -19.02 -18.89
N ARG A 143 -11.41 -19.18 -19.69
CA ARG A 143 -11.80 -18.17 -20.71
C ARG A 143 -12.51 -17.01 -20.03
N TYR A 144 -12.34 -15.82 -20.58
CA TYR A 144 -12.98 -14.60 -20.10
C TYR A 144 -13.50 -13.76 -21.29
N ASP A 145 -14.52 -12.97 -21.00
CA ASP A 145 -14.90 -11.86 -21.86
C ASP A 145 -14.10 -10.62 -21.49
N TYR A 146 -13.89 -10.40 -20.18
CA TYR A 146 -13.09 -9.30 -19.63
C TYR A 146 -12.13 -9.79 -18.56
N LEU A 147 -10.97 -9.16 -18.50
CA LEU A 147 -9.91 -9.49 -17.54
C LEU A 147 -9.50 -8.26 -16.71
N VAL A 148 -9.42 -8.40 -15.39
CA VAL A 148 -8.75 -7.44 -14.52
C VAL A 148 -7.48 -8.07 -13.95
N VAL A 149 -6.32 -7.49 -14.27
CA VAL A 149 -5.02 -7.94 -13.76
C VAL A 149 -4.71 -7.17 -12.47
N ALA A 150 -4.69 -7.86 -11.33
CA ALA A 150 -4.50 -7.30 -9.99
C ALA A 150 -3.49 -8.11 -9.15
N VAL A 151 -2.51 -8.73 -9.80
CA VAL A 151 -1.56 -9.71 -9.22
C VAL A 151 -0.46 -9.08 -8.33
N GLY A 152 -0.40 -7.74 -8.24
CA GLY A 152 0.59 -7.04 -7.44
C GLY A 152 2.01 -7.10 -8.01
N THR A 153 3.03 -7.17 -7.16
CA THR A 153 4.45 -7.13 -7.53
C THR A 153 5.19 -8.41 -7.11
N HIS A 154 6.22 -8.76 -7.87
CA HIS A 154 7.24 -9.71 -7.46
C HIS A 154 8.40 -8.98 -6.77
N GLN A 155 8.82 -9.49 -5.60
CA GLN A 155 9.99 -9.01 -4.85
C GLN A 155 11.20 -9.87 -5.29
N ASP A 156 12.13 -9.28 -5.98
CA ASP A 156 13.23 -10.00 -6.65
C ASP A 156 14.46 -10.10 -5.74
N TRP A 157 14.32 -10.87 -4.67
CA TRP A 157 15.35 -11.08 -3.66
C TRP A 157 16.63 -11.69 -4.22
N ALA A 158 16.52 -12.47 -5.29
CA ALA A 158 17.66 -13.11 -5.96
C ALA A 158 18.66 -12.12 -6.56
N GLN A 159 18.27 -10.85 -6.74
CA GLN A 159 19.20 -9.80 -7.17
C GLN A 159 20.17 -9.32 -6.07
N ILE A 160 19.99 -9.77 -4.82
CA ILE A 160 20.85 -9.43 -3.70
C ILE A 160 21.58 -10.72 -3.28
N GLU A 161 22.85 -10.85 -3.61
CA GLU A 161 23.66 -12.02 -3.28
C GLU A 161 23.70 -12.27 -1.77
N GLY A 162 23.55 -13.50 -1.33
CA GLY A 162 23.56 -13.88 0.09
C GLY A 162 22.31 -13.51 0.88
N MET A 163 21.29 -12.90 0.24
CA MET A 163 20.04 -12.57 0.92
C MET A 163 19.17 -13.80 1.12
N ASP A 164 18.85 -14.10 2.37
CA ASP A 164 17.86 -15.10 2.77
C ASP A 164 16.72 -14.42 3.55
N THR A 165 15.51 -14.45 3.01
CA THR A 165 14.32 -13.89 3.68
C THR A 165 13.95 -14.63 4.95
N LYS A 166 14.35 -15.89 5.13
CA LYS A 166 14.13 -16.67 6.35
C LYS A 166 15.03 -16.22 7.50
N ALA A 167 16.14 -15.58 7.19
CA ALA A 167 17.05 -15.01 8.19
C ALA A 167 16.63 -13.61 8.69
N ILE A 168 15.55 -13.03 8.18
CA ILE A 168 15.03 -11.76 8.70
C ILE A 168 14.71 -11.91 10.18
N GLY A 169 15.21 -10.96 10.98
CA GLY A 169 15.17 -11.02 12.44
C GLY A 169 16.46 -11.50 13.08
N GLN A 170 17.36 -12.14 12.33
CA GLN A 170 18.66 -12.63 12.79
C GLN A 170 19.78 -11.67 12.38
N ASP A 171 20.86 -11.62 13.13
CA ASP A 171 22.08 -10.86 12.83
C ASP A 171 21.85 -9.42 12.32
N GLY A 172 20.82 -8.74 12.85
CA GLY A 172 20.48 -7.37 12.49
C GLY A 172 19.76 -7.24 11.14
N LEU A 173 19.52 -8.34 10.41
CA LEU A 173 18.79 -8.32 9.13
C LEU A 173 17.31 -8.02 9.35
N ALA A 174 16.77 -7.08 8.59
CA ALA A 174 15.39 -6.62 8.68
C ALA A 174 14.80 -6.32 7.30
N SER A 175 13.50 -6.54 7.14
CA SER A 175 12.71 -6.07 6.00
C SER A 175 11.21 -6.14 6.31
N VAL A 176 10.46 -5.11 5.93
CA VAL A 176 9.00 -5.08 6.07
C VAL A 176 8.26 -5.60 4.83
N TYR A 177 8.99 -6.04 3.80
CA TYR A 177 8.37 -6.29 2.50
C TYR A 177 7.84 -7.72 2.29
N PRO A 178 8.46 -8.80 2.84
CA PRO A 178 8.06 -10.18 2.50
C PRO A 178 6.68 -10.55 3.05
N SER A 179 6.44 -10.32 4.34
CA SER A 179 5.23 -10.80 5.03
C SER A 179 4.98 -10.08 6.37
N SER A 180 3.84 -10.37 6.98
CA SER A 180 3.54 -9.97 8.37
C SER A 180 4.55 -10.55 9.37
N ASP A 181 4.97 -11.81 9.16
CA ASP A 181 5.96 -12.47 10.03
C ASP A 181 7.34 -11.80 9.91
N ALA A 182 7.74 -11.40 8.69
CA ALA A 182 8.96 -10.63 8.49
C ALA A 182 8.89 -9.26 9.19
N ALA A 183 7.72 -8.62 9.25
CA ALA A 183 7.53 -7.39 10.01
C ALA A 183 7.69 -7.60 11.52
N VAL A 184 7.18 -8.72 12.07
CA VAL A 184 7.41 -9.12 13.48
C VAL A 184 8.88 -9.40 13.74
N ALA A 185 9.53 -10.16 12.86
CA ALA A 185 10.96 -10.46 12.96
C ALA A 185 11.83 -9.20 12.86
N THR A 186 11.42 -8.25 11.99
CA THR A 186 12.06 -6.92 11.89
C THR A 186 11.96 -6.14 13.19
N TRP A 187 10.79 -6.17 13.85
CA TRP A 187 10.68 -5.54 15.17
C TRP A 187 11.62 -6.19 16.19
N ALA A 188 11.70 -7.51 16.23
CA ALA A 188 12.61 -8.20 17.14
C ALA A 188 14.08 -7.84 16.91
N ALA A 189 14.51 -7.67 15.65
CA ALA A 189 15.85 -7.18 15.32
C ALA A 189 16.05 -5.72 15.75
N MET A 190 15.07 -4.85 15.46
CA MET A 190 15.11 -3.43 15.84
C MET A 190 15.12 -3.26 17.36
N ASP A 191 14.34 -4.04 18.10
CA ASP A 191 14.28 -3.98 19.56
C ASP A 191 15.62 -4.34 20.21
N ARG A 192 16.29 -5.39 19.70
CA ARG A 192 17.67 -5.71 20.14
C ARG A 192 18.67 -4.62 19.75
N PHE A 193 18.56 -4.09 18.51
CA PHE A 193 19.45 -3.04 18.03
C PHE A 193 19.33 -1.76 18.84
N ARG A 194 18.12 -1.28 19.13
CA ARG A 194 17.91 -0.05 19.89
C ARG A 194 18.48 -0.11 21.32
N GLN A 195 18.61 -1.31 21.92
CA GLN A 195 19.23 -1.47 23.24
C GLN A 195 20.75 -1.26 23.20
N LYS A 196 21.40 -1.66 22.11
CA LYS A 196 22.85 -1.59 21.95
C LYS A 196 23.32 -0.31 21.26
N GLY A 197 22.59 0.14 20.26
CA GLY A 197 23.04 1.13 19.29
C GLY A 197 24.00 0.52 18.26
N GLY A 198 24.66 1.37 17.46
CA GLY A 198 25.60 0.97 16.44
C GLY A 198 25.24 1.49 15.04
N GLN A 199 25.63 0.77 14.00
CA GLN A 199 25.45 1.15 12.60
C GLN A 199 24.13 0.63 12.06
N ALA A 200 23.18 1.54 11.74
CA ALA A 200 21.93 1.22 11.04
C ALA A 200 22.05 1.58 9.55
N VAL A 201 21.90 0.60 8.70
CA VAL A 201 21.93 0.71 7.23
C VAL A 201 20.51 0.58 6.69
N MET A 202 20.04 1.61 6.00
CA MET A 202 18.71 1.63 5.38
C MET A 202 18.87 1.65 3.86
N THR A 203 18.07 0.87 3.11
CA THR A 203 18.31 0.73 1.66
C THR A 203 17.12 1.15 0.82
N LEU A 204 17.38 1.63 -0.41
CA LEU A 204 16.38 1.92 -1.43
C LEU A 204 16.89 1.44 -2.80
N PRO A 205 16.16 0.53 -3.49
CA PRO A 205 16.52 0.08 -4.83
C PRO A 205 16.18 1.13 -5.90
N SER A 206 16.71 0.95 -7.12
CA SER A 206 16.41 1.81 -8.27
C SER A 206 15.12 1.45 -9.01
N THR A 207 14.51 0.32 -8.69
CA THR A 207 13.28 -0.14 -9.36
C THR A 207 12.02 0.51 -8.78
N PRO A 208 10.92 0.63 -9.55
CA PRO A 208 9.64 0.97 -8.97
C PRO A 208 9.26 -0.01 -7.85
N LEU A 209 8.76 0.50 -6.73
CA LEU A 209 8.42 -0.34 -5.58
C LEU A 209 7.04 -0.01 -5.01
N LYS A 210 6.40 -1.01 -4.41
CA LYS A 210 5.19 -0.77 -3.62
C LYS A 210 5.53 0.03 -2.37
N CYS A 211 4.68 1.03 -2.03
CA CYS A 211 4.85 1.88 -0.85
C CYS A 211 6.26 2.51 -0.77
N ALA A 212 6.63 3.36 -1.74
CA ALA A 212 7.93 4.06 -1.78
C ALA A 212 8.27 4.86 -0.50
N GLY A 213 7.28 5.19 0.32
CA GLY A 213 7.50 5.80 1.62
C GLY A 213 7.82 4.82 2.77
N ALA A 214 7.77 3.49 2.55
CA ALA A 214 8.06 2.55 3.63
C ALA A 214 9.53 2.59 4.07
N PRO A 215 10.54 2.67 3.18
CA PRO A 215 11.94 2.84 3.57
C PRO A 215 12.17 4.10 4.40
N LEU A 216 11.53 5.21 4.03
CA LEU A 216 11.63 6.47 4.76
C LEU A 216 11.02 6.35 6.17
N LYS A 217 9.83 5.73 6.29
CA LYS A 217 9.19 5.47 7.58
C LYS A 217 10.08 4.63 8.49
N MET A 218 10.66 3.56 7.95
CA MET A 218 11.55 2.69 8.72
C MET A 218 12.79 3.44 9.20
N THR A 219 13.38 4.32 8.37
CA THR A 219 14.51 5.17 8.75
C THR A 219 14.15 6.10 9.91
N PHE A 220 13.02 6.80 9.80
CA PHE A 220 12.51 7.63 10.88
C PHE A 220 12.24 6.83 12.17
N MET A 221 11.60 5.67 12.04
CA MET A 221 11.25 4.83 13.20
C MET A 221 12.48 4.20 13.88
N VAL A 222 13.49 3.77 13.11
CA VAL A 222 14.77 3.29 13.67
C VAL A 222 15.42 4.39 14.51
N ARG A 223 15.52 5.59 13.95
CA ARG A 223 16.08 6.76 14.66
C ARG A 223 15.27 7.11 15.90
N ASP A 224 13.95 7.10 15.82
CA ASP A 224 13.05 7.37 16.95
C ASP A 224 13.23 6.32 18.07
N ARG A 225 13.31 5.05 17.73
CA ARG A 225 13.54 3.95 18.70
C ARG A 225 14.89 4.03 19.38
N LEU A 226 15.94 4.46 18.67
CA LEU A 226 17.26 4.73 19.27
C LEU A 226 17.21 5.91 20.26
N ALA A 227 16.49 6.97 19.90
CA ALA A 227 16.31 8.13 20.79
C ALA A 227 15.56 7.76 22.07
N GLN A 228 14.45 7.01 21.95
CA GLN A 228 13.66 6.53 23.08
C GLN A 228 14.47 5.59 24.01
N ALA A 229 15.39 4.80 23.44
CA ALA A 229 16.25 3.90 24.19
C ALA A 229 17.49 4.60 24.80
N GLY A 230 17.73 5.88 24.51
CA GLY A 230 18.91 6.62 24.98
C GLY A 230 20.22 6.20 24.30
N THR A 231 20.16 5.49 23.18
CA THR A 231 21.34 4.96 22.47
C THR A 231 21.69 5.73 21.19
N LEU A 232 20.94 6.78 20.89
CA LEU A 232 21.15 7.56 19.68
C LEU A 232 22.55 8.16 19.58
N GLY A 233 23.11 8.66 20.69
CA GLY A 233 24.45 9.27 20.72
C GLY A 233 25.62 8.32 20.40
N LYS A 234 25.40 7.01 20.44
CA LYS A 234 26.38 5.98 20.04
C LYS A 234 25.96 5.20 18.79
N SER A 235 25.01 5.76 18.02
CA SER A 235 24.47 5.13 16.83
C SER A 235 24.57 6.04 15.61
N GLN A 236 24.78 5.44 14.44
CA GLN A 236 24.72 6.11 13.15
C GLN A 236 23.63 5.48 12.29
N VAL A 237 22.72 6.31 11.77
CA VAL A 237 21.72 5.88 10.79
C VAL A 237 22.09 6.43 9.42
N THR A 238 22.32 5.54 8.45
CA THR A 238 22.70 5.91 7.09
C THR A 238 21.72 5.30 6.09
N PHE A 239 21.18 6.13 5.20
CA PHE A 239 20.28 5.73 4.13
C PHE A 239 21.05 5.64 2.81
N TYR A 240 21.08 4.45 2.21
CA TYR A 240 21.71 4.16 0.93
C TYR A 240 20.64 4.09 -0.17
N SER A 241 20.63 5.09 -1.04
CA SER A 241 19.74 5.14 -2.19
C SER A 241 20.48 4.70 -3.45
N ALA A 242 19.91 3.75 -4.20
CA ALA A 242 20.40 3.45 -5.55
C ALA A 242 20.02 4.53 -6.58
N LEU A 243 19.30 5.57 -6.16
CA LEU A 243 18.85 6.72 -6.95
C LEU A 243 19.57 8.01 -6.50
N PRO A 244 19.53 9.09 -7.31
CA PRO A 244 20.05 10.40 -6.91
C PRO A 244 19.12 11.17 -5.95
N ASN A 245 18.08 10.53 -5.45
CA ASN A 245 17.11 11.08 -4.50
C ASN A 245 16.63 9.98 -3.54
N VAL A 246 15.88 10.37 -2.51
CA VAL A 246 15.27 9.43 -1.55
C VAL A 246 13.77 9.24 -1.80
N PHE A 247 13.16 10.13 -2.61
CA PHE A 247 11.75 10.04 -2.99
C PHE A 247 11.49 10.71 -4.34
N GLY A 248 10.57 10.15 -5.13
CA GLY A 248 10.31 10.60 -6.50
C GLY A 248 9.47 11.88 -6.64
N VAL A 249 8.95 12.47 -5.55
CA VAL A 249 8.27 13.77 -5.53
C VAL A 249 9.20 14.80 -4.89
N LYS A 250 9.64 15.81 -5.66
CA LYS A 250 10.67 16.76 -5.23
C LYS A 250 10.37 17.42 -3.89
N ALA A 251 9.16 17.94 -3.70
CA ALA A 251 8.80 18.63 -2.45
C ALA A 251 8.88 17.70 -1.22
N VAL A 252 8.51 16.43 -1.39
CA VAL A 252 8.62 15.41 -0.33
C VAL A 252 10.07 15.03 -0.09
N ASN A 253 10.85 14.83 -1.18
CA ASN A 253 12.28 14.53 -1.10
C ASN A 253 13.01 15.59 -0.30
N ASP A 254 12.83 16.87 -0.65
CA ASP A 254 13.52 17.99 -0.02
C ASP A 254 13.13 18.11 1.47
N ASN A 255 11.85 17.99 1.81
CA ASN A 255 11.38 18.03 3.19
C ASN A 255 11.95 16.86 4.03
N VAL A 256 12.03 15.66 3.46
CA VAL A 256 12.62 14.50 4.15
C VAL A 256 14.11 14.71 4.38
N LEU A 257 14.84 15.22 3.39
CA LEU A 257 16.29 15.48 3.51
C LEU A 257 16.59 16.55 4.55
N GLU A 258 15.84 17.65 4.58
CA GLU A 258 15.96 18.69 5.61
C GLU A 258 15.75 18.11 7.02
N ARG A 259 14.69 17.32 7.20
CA ARG A 259 14.43 16.65 8.48
C ARG A 259 15.53 15.66 8.86
N TRP A 260 16.01 14.86 7.90
CA TRP A 260 17.07 13.90 8.15
C TRP A 260 18.38 14.58 8.51
N GLN A 261 18.71 15.70 7.86
CA GLN A 261 19.87 16.51 8.23
C GLN A 261 19.77 17.00 9.68
N ALA A 262 18.62 17.56 10.07
CA ALA A 262 18.38 18.02 11.45
C ALA A 262 18.38 16.86 12.48
N LEU A 263 18.04 15.65 12.05
CA LEU A 263 18.00 14.44 12.88
C LEU A 263 19.32 13.64 12.90
N GLY A 264 20.34 14.06 12.12
CA GLY A 264 21.63 13.39 12.03
C GLY A 264 21.62 12.09 11.21
N VAL A 265 20.62 11.89 10.34
CA VAL A 265 20.59 10.75 9.40
C VAL A 265 21.45 11.10 8.18
N GLN A 266 22.41 10.22 7.85
CA GLN A 266 23.26 10.38 6.67
C GLN A 266 22.57 9.79 5.44
N VAL A 267 22.91 10.32 4.25
CA VAL A 267 22.43 9.79 2.96
C VAL A 267 23.60 9.55 2.02
N GLN A 268 23.59 8.37 1.40
CA GLN A 268 24.50 7.97 0.34
C GLN A 268 23.70 7.71 -0.93
N TYR A 269 23.99 8.45 -2.00
CA TYR A 269 23.25 8.36 -3.26
C TYR A 269 23.96 7.44 -4.25
N THR A 270 23.18 6.92 -5.21
CA THR A 270 23.67 6.07 -6.31
C THR A 270 24.43 4.83 -5.82
N GLN A 271 24.03 4.33 -4.66
CA GLN A 271 24.61 3.15 -4.02
C GLN A 271 23.61 2.00 -4.02
N LYS A 272 23.78 1.06 -4.94
CA LYS A 272 22.92 -0.12 -5.07
C LYS A 272 23.43 -1.24 -4.17
N LEU A 273 22.55 -1.75 -3.29
CA LEU A 273 22.86 -2.96 -2.52
C LEU A 273 23.03 -4.14 -3.48
N LYS A 274 24.21 -4.77 -3.47
CA LYS A 274 24.58 -5.91 -4.31
C LYS A 274 24.54 -7.22 -3.55
N ALA A 275 25.13 -7.25 -2.34
CA ALA A 275 25.29 -8.48 -1.57
C ALA A 275 25.18 -8.22 -0.07
N ILE A 276 24.85 -9.27 0.68
CA ILE A 276 24.83 -9.30 2.14
C ILE A 276 25.51 -10.59 2.62
N ASP A 277 26.49 -10.47 3.50
CA ASP A 277 26.93 -11.55 4.36
C ASP A 277 26.22 -11.40 5.72
N ILE A 278 25.21 -12.23 5.94
CA ILE A 278 24.35 -12.15 7.13
C ILE A 278 25.16 -12.50 8.38
N GLY A 279 25.95 -13.59 8.32
CA GLY A 279 26.73 -14.07 9.46
C GLY A 279 27.84 -13.12 9.89
N ALA A 280 28.54 -12.54 8.90
CA ALA A 280 29.57 -11.53 9.15
C ALA A 280 29.00 -10.12 9.37
N ARG A 281 27.69 -9.91 9.14
CA ARG A 281 27.00 -8.61 9.22
C ARG A 281 27.65 -7.55 8.32
N ARG A 282 27.86 -7.90 7.07
CA ARG A 282 28.45 -7.02 6.06
C ARG A 282 27.53 -6.85 4.88
N ALA A 283 27.47 -5.64 4.36
CA ALA A 283 26.70 -5.30 3.16
C ALA A 283 27.62 -4.71 2.11
N THR A 284 27.48 -5.17 0.87
CA THR A 284 28.24 -4.66 -0.29
C THR A 284 27.33 -3.80 -1.14
N PHE A 285 27.75 -2.56 -1.36
CA PHE A 285 27.10 -1.62 -2.27
C PHE A 285 27.98 -1.41 -3.50
N VAL A 286 27.34 -1.11 -4.65
CA VAL A 286 28.03 -0.75 -5.89
C VAL A 286 27.50 0.59 -6.40
N ASN A 287 28.42 1.44 -6.86
CA ASN A 287 28.10 2.70 -7.51
C ASN A 287 27.88 2.50 -9.03
N PRO A 288 27.47 3.54 -9.79
CA PRO A 288 27.28 3.44 -11.24
C PRO A 288 28.53 3.04 -12.03
N GLU A 289 29.70 3.39 -11.52
CA GLU A 289 31.03 3.06 -12.12
C GLU A 289 31.44 1.60 -11.86
N GLY A 290 30.65 0.86 -11.07
CA GLY A 290 30.90 -0.53 -10.71
C GLY A 290 31.85 -0.71 -9.51
N ALA A 291 32.30 0.37 -8.88
CA ALA A 291 33.11 0.27 -7.67
C ALA A 291 32.29 -0.25 -6.49
N ALA A 292 32.81 -1.30 -5.84
CA ALA A 292 32.17 -1.93 -4.71
C ALA A 292 32.73 -1.39 -3.39
N THR A 293 31.81 -1.12 -2.44
CA THR A 293 32.14 -0.77 -1.06
C THR A 293 31.46 -1.74 -0.13
N GLU A 294 32.24 -2.40 0.70
CA GLU A 294 31.74 -3.27 1.74
C GLU A 294 31.78 -2.54 3.10
N LEU A 295 30.69 -2.63 3.87
CA LEU A 295 30.60 -2.00 5.19
C LEU A 295 29.91 -2.90 6.20
N PRO A 296 30.28 -2.80 7.48
CA PRO A 296 29.60 -3.52 8.55
C PRO A 296 28.26 -2.88 8.89
N TYR A 297 27.35 -3.67 9.45
CA TYR A 297 26.10 -3.18 10.04
C TYR A 297 25.78 -3.89 11.37
N ASP A 298 25.09 -3.21 12.24
CA ASP A 298 24.45 -3.78 13.44
C ASP A 298 22.96 -3.99 13.19
N PHE A 299 22.37 -3.19 12.28
CA PHE A 299 21.02 -3.32 11.77
C PHE A 299 20.98 -2.91 10.30
N ILE A 300 20.38 -3.75 9.46
CA ILE A 300 20.15 -3.40 8.06
C ILE A 300 18.68 -3.63 7.69
N HIS A 301 18.02 -2.59 7.15
CA HIS A 301 16.68 -2.73 6.58
C HIS A 301 16.76 -2.82 5.05
N VAL A 302 16.49 -4.00 4.52
CA VAL A 302 16.61 -4.30 3.11
C VAL A 302 15.29 -4.09 2.39
N VAL A 303 15.33 -3.33 1.30
CA VAL A 303 14.23 -3.17 0.34
C VAL A 303 14.60 -3.91 -0.94
N PRO A 304 13.86 -4.95 -1.35
CA PRO A 304 14.20 -5.69 -2.56
C PRO A 304 13.91 -4.88 -3.81
N PRO A 305 14.65 -5.09 -4.89
CA PRO A 305 14.18 -4.72 -6.23
C PRO A 305 12.82 -5.36 -6.51
N MET A 306 11.96 -4.67 -7.27
CA MET A 306 10.63 -5.18 -7.60
C MET A 306 10.39 -5.14 -9.10
N ARG A 307 9.60 -6.10 -9.58
CA ARG A 307 9.18 -6.25 -10.96
C ARG A 307 7.77 -6.84 -11.03
N ALA A 308 7.22 -6.97 -12.22
CA ALA A 308 6.00 -7.73 -12.41
C ALA A 308 6.22 -9.23 -12.12
N PRO A 309 5.20 -9.97 -11.64
CA PRO A 309 5.22 -11.43 -11.62
C PRO A 309 5.45 -12.02 -13.01
N ASP A 310 6.08 -13.19 -13.08
CA ASP A 310 6.49 -13.84 -14.33
C ASP A 310 5.33 -14.06 -15.30
N ALA A 311 4.14 -14.40 -14.78
CA ALA A 311 2.94 -14.56 -15.59
C ALA A 311 2.60 -13.30 -16.42
N VAL A 312 2.83 -12.09 -15.88
CA VAL A 312 2.63 -10.85 -16.64
C VAL A 312 3.85 -10.52 -17.47
N LYS A 313 5.05 -10.55 -16.88
CA LYS A 313 6.30 -10.19 -17.53
C LYS A 313 6.55 -10.97 -18.82
N ASN A 314 6.19 -12.25 -18.83
CA ASN A 314 6.41 -13.15 -19.98
C ASN A 314 5.23 -13.18 -20.96
N SER A 315 4.16 -12.40 -20.72
CA SER A 315 2.98 -12.32 -21.58
C SER A 315 3.01 -11.11 -22.49
N ASP A 316 2.06 -11.08 -23.43
CA ASP A 316 1.81 -9.90 -24.25
C ASP A 316 1.13 -8.75 -23.49
N LEU A 317 0.81 -8.91 -22.21
CA LEU A 317 0.25 -7.85 -21.40
C LEU A 317 1.33 -6.89 -20.86
N ALA A 318 2.61 -7.26 -20.90
CA ALA A 318 3.70 -6.42 -20.44
C ALA A 318 4.03 -5.29 -21.40
N TRP A 319 4.48 -4.14 -20.87
CA TRP A 319 5.14 -3.11 -21.64
C TRP A 319 6.31 -3.71 -22.45
N LYS A 320 6.34 -3.43 -23.74
CA LYS A 320 7.42 -3.90 -24.62
C LYS A 320 8.57 -2.88 -24.72
N GLU A 321 8.27 -1.61 -24.51
CA GLU A 321 9.21 -0.49 -24.63
C GLU A 321 9.05 0.52 -23.49
N GLY A 322 10.01 1.43 -23.34
CA GLY A 322 9.98 2.49 -22.36
C GLY A 322 10.39 2.04 -20.94
N PRO A 323 10.30 2.93 -19.96
CA PRO A 323 10.87 2.73 -18.63
C PRO A 323 10.22 1.59 -17.82
N MET A 324 9.01 1.18 -18.18
CA MET A 324 8.29 0.10 -17.49
C MET A 324 8.58 -1.29 -18.08
N ALA A 325 9.17 -1.36 -19.27
CA ALA A 325 9.45 -2.62 -19.97
C ALA A 325 10.46 -3.49 -19.24
N ALA A 326 11.55 -2.90 -18.70
CA ALA A 326 12.57 -3.65 -17.98
C ALA A 326 12.04 -4.44 -16.79
N GLY A 327 11.02 -3.91 -16.10
CA GLY A 327 10.34 -4.60 -15.01
C GLY A 327 9.19 -5.51 -15.46
N GLY A 328 8.86 -5.54 -16.76
CA GLY A 328 7.74 -6.31 -17.31
C GLY A 328 6.37 -5.89 -16.77
N TRP A 329 6.21 -4.62 -16.38
CA TRP A 329 4.97 -4.11 -15.80
C TRP A 329 3.82 -4.16 -16.81
N LEU A 330 2.59 -4.30 -16.32
CA LEU A 330 1.39 -4.33 -17.15
C LEU A 330 1.23 -3.06 -17.97
N GLU A 331 1.05 -3.21 -19.30
CA GLU A 331 0.85 -2.09 -20.22
C GLU A 331 -0.57 -1.54 -20.14
N VAL A 332 -0.73 -0.41 -19.46
CA VAL A 332 -2.02 0.28 -19.36
C VAL A 332 -1.90 1.73 -19.80
N ASP A 333 -3.00 2.26 -20.29
CA ASP A 333 -3.20 3.71 -20.36
C ASP A 333 -3.30 4.27 -18.94
N LYS A 334 -2.53 5.32 -18.62
CA LYS A 334 -2.42 5.84 -17.26
C LYS A 334 -3.70 6.49 -16.75
N ASP A 335 -4.54 7.00 -17.65
CA ASP A 335 -5.77 7.72 -17.31
C ASP A 335 -6.95 6.77 -17.15
N THR A 336 -7.06 5.75 -18.01
CA THR A 336 -8.19 4.80 -18.01
C THR A 336 -7.89 3.49 -17.29
N LEU A 337 -6.61 3.16 -17.11
CA LEU A 337 -6.12 1.88 -16.61
C LEU A 337 -6.57 0.67 -17.44
N GLN A 338 -7.08 0.93 -18.66
CA GLN A 338 -7.36 -0.08 -19.68
C GLN A 338 -6.05 -0.45 -20.39
N HIS A 339 -5.88 -1.71 -20.74
CA HIS A 339 -4.72 -2.15 -21.51
C HIS A 339 -4.71 -1.48 -22.90
N ARG A 340 -3.57 -0.99 -23.34
CA ARG A 340 -3.49 -0.18 -24.56
C ARG A 340 -3.81 -0.97 -25.82
N ARG A 341 -3.44 -2.23 -25.89
CA ARG A 341 -3.66 -3.13 -27.04
C ARG A 341 -4.89 -4.03 -26.90
N TYR A 342 -5.22 -4.51 -25.70
CA TYR A 342 -6.34 -5.42 -25.42
C TYR A 342 -7.45 -4.68 -24.69
N LYS A 343 -8.49 -4.27 -25.43
CA LYS A 343 -9.55 -3.37 -24.91
C LYS A 343 -10.48 -4.01 -23.88
N ASN A 344 -10.46 -5.33 -23.76
CA ASN A 344 -11.16 -6.08 -22.74
C ASN A 344 -10.31 -6.43 -21.50
N VAL A 345 -9.09 -5.86 -21.40
CA VAL A 345 -8.17 -6.07 -20.27
C VAL A 345 -7.95 -4.75 -19.52
N PHE A 346 -8.00 -4.81 -18.20
CA PHE A 346 -7.76 -3.69 -17.30
C PHE A 346 -6.69 -4.04 -16.26
N GLY A 347 -5.96 -3.04 -15.79
CA GLY A 347 -4.99 -3.20 -14.73
C GLY A 347 -5.40 -2.48 -13.45
N LEU A 348 -5.15 -3.07 -12.28
CA LEU A 348 -5.43 -2.40 -11.02
C LEU A 348 -4.38 -2.73 -9.94
N GLY A 349 -3.94 -1.70 -9.22
CA GLY A 349 -2.96 -1.83 -8.13
C GLY A 349 -1.51 -1.84 -8.60
N ASP A 350 -0.66 -2.49 -7.81
CA ASP A 350 0.80 -2.37 -7.94
C ASP A 350 1.37 -2.99 -9.22
N ILE A 351 0.61 -3.78 -9.94
CA ILE A 351 1.04 -4.37 -11.22
C ILE A 351 1.14 -3.36 -12.36
N ASN A 352 0.41 -2.25 -12.27
CA ASN A 352 0.32 -1.29 -13.36
C ASN A 352 1.67 -0.63 -13.67
N GLY A 353 2.02 -0.59 -14.95
CA GLY A 353 3.16 0.15 -15.47
C GLY A 353 2.82 1.63 -15.66
N THR A 354 2.40 2.30 -14.59
CA THR A 354 2.11 3.73 -14.52
C THR A 354 3.25 4.49 -13.87
N PRO A 355 3.38 5.81 -14.10
CA PRO A 355 4.50 6.60 -13.56
C PRO A 355 4.62 6.53 -12.03
N ARG A 356 3.50 6.42 -11.32
CA ARG A 356 3.39 6.37 -9.85
C ARG A 356 2.19 5.52 -9.45
N GLY A 357 1.99 5.30 -8.14
CA GLY A 357 0.73 4.80 -7.65
C GLY A 357 0.72 3.34 -7.17
N LYS A 358 1.85 2.81 -6.68
CA LYS A 358 1.88 1.48 -6.08
C LYS A 358 1.55 1.55 -4.58
N THR A 359 0.32 2.00 -4.26
CA THR A 359 -0.16 2.14 -2.86
C THR A 359 -1.62 1.72 -2.71
N ALA A 360 -2.01 1.40 -1.48
CA ALA A 360 -3.42 1.10 -1.15
C ALA A 360 -4.36 2.29 -1.42
N ALA A 361 -3.89 3.52 -1.21
CA ALA A 361 -4.67 4.73 -1.48
C ALA A 361 -4.95 4.89 -2.98
N THR A 362 -3.98 4.58 -3.83
CA THR A 362 -4.15 4.53 -5.29
C THR A 362 -5.24 3.54 -5.68
N VAL A 363 -5.23 2.33 -5.09
CA VAL A 363 -6.28 1.33 -5.34
C VAL A 363 -7.66 1.86 -4.91
N LYS A 364 -7.75 2.49 -3.73
CA LYS A 364 -9.02 3.07 -3.24
C LYS A 364 -9.64 4.06 -4.23
N LYS A 365 -8.82 4.89 -4.87
CA LYS A 365 -9.27 5.89 -5.84
C LYS A 365 -9.48 5.32 -7.24
N SER A 366 -8.65 4.39 -7.68
CA SER A 366 -8.71 3.85 -9.06
C SER A 366 -9.68 2.68 -9.22
N ALA A 367 -9.98 1.91 -8.16
CA ALA A 367 -10.90 0.78 -8.27
C ALA A 367 -12.32 1.16 -8.72
N PRO A 368 -12.97 2.26 -8.25
CA PRO A 368 -14.24 2.70 -8.79
C PRO A 368 -14.15 3.09 -10.27
N ILE A 369 -13.07 3.76 -10.68
CA ILE A 369 -12.84 4.17 -12.07
C ILE A 369 -12.71 2.95 -12.98
N VAL A 370 -11.86 1.98 -12.62
CA VAL A 370 -11.71 0.73 -13.40
C VAL A 370 -13.03 -0.04 -13.49
N ALA A 371 -13.78 -0.15 -12.39
CA ALA A 371 -15.06 -0.85 -12.40
C ALA A 371 -16.08 -0.14 -13.30
N GLN A 372 -16.16 1.20 -13.28
CA GLN A 372 -17.02 1.98 -14.14
C GLN A 372 -16.59 1.85 -15.62
N HIS A 373 -15.29 1.95 -15.92
CA HIS A 373 -14.78 1.78 -17.28
C HIS A 373 -15.10 0.40 -17.86
N LEU A 374 -14.97 -0.65 -17.03
CA LEU A 374 -15.31 -2.01 -17.47
C LEU A 374 -16.82 -2.11 -17.74
N ALA A 375 -17.66 -1.55 -16.87
CA ALA A 375 -19.11 -1.51 -17.11
C ALA A 375 -19.48 -0.68 -18.36
N ASP A 376 -18.79 0.42 -18.63
CA ASP A 376 -18.99 1.23 -19.84
C ASP A 376 -18.61 0.46 -21.09
N VAL A 377 -17.48 -0.25 -21.09
CA VAL A 377 -17.05 -1.08 -22.22
C VAL A 377 -18.03 -2.23 -22.48
N ILE A 378 -18.54 -2.87 -21.41
CA ILE A 378 -19.61 -3.89 -21.52
C ILE A 378 -20.86 -3.30 -22.19
N ALA A 379 -21.20 -2.06 -21.90
CA ALA A 379 -22.35 -1.37 -22.47
C ALA A 379 -22.07 -0.73 -23.85
N GLY A 380 -20.90 -0.98 -24.44
CA GLY A 380 -20.49 -0.39 -25.73
C GLY A 380 -20.12 1.09 -25.66
N ARG A 381 -19.88 1.62 -24.46
CA ARG A 381 -19.44 3.01 -24.23
C ARG A 381 -17.92 3.10 -24.06
N ALA A 382 -17.34 4.22 -24.43
CA ALA A 382 -15.93 4.51 -24.14
C ALA A 382 -15.76 4.86 -22.64
N PRO A 383 -14.59 4.51 -22.00
CA PRO A 383 -14.21 5.00 -20.70
C PRO A 383 -14.22 6.54 -20.62
N GLY A 384 -14.92 7.12 -19.64
CA GLY A 384 -15.13 8.58 -19.57
C GLY A 384 -14.29 9.27 -18.49
N GLU A 385 -14.26 8.74 -17.27
CA GLU A 385 -13.53 9.32 -16.16
C GLU A 385 -12.02 9.08 -16.30
N LYS A 386 -11.21 10.06 -15.89
CA LYS A 386 -9.75 9.92 -15.91
C LYS A 386 -9.19 9.78 -14.50
N PHE A 387 -8.33 8.80 -14.32
CA PHE A 387 -7.54 8.65 -13.11
C PHE A 387 -6.32 9.59 -13.17
N ASP A 388 -6.17 10.45 -12.19
CA ASP A 388 -5.12 11.47 -12.09
C ASP A 388 -3.79 10.96 -11.50
N GLY A 389 -3.73 9.68 -11.09
CA GLY A 389 -2.57 9.11 -10.42
C GLY A 389 -2.51 9.36 -8.92
N TYR A 390 -3.62 9.75 -8.31
CA TYR A 390 -3.69 9.98 -6.87
C TYR A 390 -3.00 8.88 -6.07
N THR A 391 -2.09 9.30 -5.23
CA THR A 391 -1.29 8.45 -4.36
C THR A 391 -1.21 9.10 -2.98
N SER A 392 -1.36 8.31 -1.93
CA SER A 392 -1.18 8.80 -0.57
C SER A 392 -0.18 7.95 0.20
N CYS A 393 0.68 8.61 0.93
CA CYS A 393 1.67 8.01 1.81
C CYS A 393 1.65 8.74 3.16
N PRO A 394 0.86 8.28 4.14
CA PRO A 394 1.00 8.79 5.50
C PRO A 394 2.40 8.45 6.03
N LEU A 395 3.31 9.43 5.98
CA LEU A 395 4.71 9.26 6.33
C LEU A 395 4.91 9.44 7.84
N ILE A 396 5.14 8.34 8.54
CA ILE A 396 5.44 8.35 9.97
C ILE A 396 6.84 8.91 10.15
N VAL A 397 7.00 9.95 10.99
CA VAL A 397 8.28 10.58 11.31
C VAL A 397 8.78 10.25 12.72
N ARG A 398 7.89 9.87 13.60
CA ARG A 398 8.15 9.29 14.95
C ARG A 398 6.86 8.73 15.50
N GLU A 399 6.94 8.02 16.61
CA GLU A 399 5.72 7.63 17.32
C GLU A 399 4.93 8.88 17.75
N GLY A 400 3.61 8.86 17.51
CA GLY A 400 2.74 9.99 17.77
C GLY A 400 2.75 11.09 16.69
N SER A 401 3.50 10.95 15.58
CA SER A 401 3.57 12.00 14.56
C SER A 401 3.76 11.45 13.15
N ALA A 402 3.00 11.99 12.20
CA ALA A 402 3.07 11.65 10.79
C ALA A 402 2.75 12.86 9.91
N MET A 403 3.19 12.81 8.66
CA MET A 403 2.77 13.71 7.58
C MET A 403 1.77 12.98 6.69
N LEU A 404 0.69 13.63 6.26
CA LEU A 404 -0.27 13.07 5.31
C LEU A 404 0.07 13.55 3.90
N ILE A 405 0.96 12.81 3.24
CA ILE A 405 1.45 13.16 1.92
C ILE A 405 0.53 12.55 0.87
N GLU A 406 -0.05 13.41 0.03
CA GLU A 406 -0.94 13.05 -1.07
C GLU A 406 -0.51 13.79 -2.32
N PHE A 407 -0.42 13.10 -3.45
CA PHE A 407 0.07 13.67 -4.71
C PHE A 407 -0.48 12.91 -5.94
N ASP A 408 -0.42 13.58 -7.09
CA ASP A 408 -0.83 13.06 -8.39
C ASP A 408 0.34 12.50 -9.23
N TYR A 409 0.08 12.15 -10.52
CA TYR A 409 1.10 11.68 -11.46
C TYR A 409 2.23 12.68 -11.69
N GLU A 410 1.95 13.96 -11.70
CA GLU A 410 2.92 15.03 -11.90
C GLU A 410 3.74 15.32 -10.63
N GLY A 411 3.34 14.75 -9.49
CA GLY A 411 3.96 14.98 -8.19
C GLY A 411 3.51 16.29 -7.52
N ARG A 412 2.39 16.85 -7.99
CA ARG A 412 1.74 17.98 -7.29
C ARG A 412 1.08 17.44 -6.03
N LEU A 413 1.24 18.18 -4.93
CA LEU A 413 0.58 17.85 -3.67
C LEU A 413 -0.92 18.12 -3.80
N THR A 414 -1.74 17.11 -3.51
CA THR A 414 -3.21 17.13 -3.67
C THR A 414 -3.90 16.73 -2.37
N PRO A 415 -3.82 17.57 -1.30
CA PRO A 415 -4.37 17.21 0.00
C PRO A 415 -5.89 17.02 -0.10
N SER A 416 -6.39 15.88 0.37
CA SER A 416 -7.83 15.59 0.46
C SER A 416 -8.52 16.29 1.63
N LEU A 417 -7.74 16.76 2.60
CA LEU A 417 -8.19 17.52 3.77
C LEU A 417 -7.58 18.92 3.75
N PRO A 418 -8.36 19.97 3.44
CA PRO A 418 -7.81 21.33 3.22
C PRO A 418 -7.17 21.96 4.47
N MET A 419 -7.42 21.42 5.67
CA MET A 419 -6.83 21.90 6.93
C MET A 419 -5.51 21.22 7.29
N ILE A 420 -5.02 20.28 6.47
CA ILE A 420 -3.78 19.55 6.73
C ILE A 420 -2.73 19.99 5.72
N GLU A 421 -1.65 20.58 6.24
CA GLU A 421 -0.44 20.83 5.45
C GLU A 421 0.30 19.51 5.18
N PRO A 422 0.43 19.07 3.93
CA PRO A 422 0.94 17.71 3.61
C PRO A 422 2.36 17.44 4.10
N LEU A 423 3.21 18.48 4.17
CA LEU A 423 4.62 18.36 4.57
C LEU A 423 4.87 18.74 6.03
N GLN A 424 3.81 19.03 6.79
CA GLN A 424 3.90 19.22 8.24
C GLN A 424 3.47 17.99 8.99
N GLU A 425 4.27 17.63 9.98
CA GLU A 425 3.94 16.53 10.88
C GLU A 425 2.85 16.93 11.87
N SER A 426 1.92 16.00 12.15
CA SER A 426 0.87 16.22 13.11
C SER A 426 0.47 14.93 13.83
N TYR A 427 -0.04 15.09 15.07
CA TYR A 427 -0.66 13.99 15.80
C TYR A 427 -1.95 13.51 15.12
N PHE A 428 -2.68 14.40 14.44
CA PHE A 428 -3.89 14.03 13.73
C PHE A 428 -3.60 13.08 12.55
N ALA A 429 -2.57 13.35 11.73
CA ALA A 429 -2.15 12.46 10.67
C ALA A 429 -1.69 11.09 11.21
N TRP A 430 -1.01 11.08 12.36
CA TRP A 430 -0.68 9.86 13.08
C TRP A 430 -1.93 9.09 13.52
N LEU A 431 -2.89 9.77 14.13
CA LEU A 431 -4.14 9.15 14.59
C LEU A 431 -4.94 8.57 13.42
N MET A 432 -5.02 9.29 12.30
CA MET A 432 -5.60 8.77 11.06
C MET A 432 -4.90 7.47 10.64
N LYS A 433 -3.57 7.47 10.59
CA LYS A 433 -2.77 6.31 10.18
C LYS A 433 -3.00 5.10 11.08
N VAL A 434 -3.04 5.28 12.39
CA VAL A 434 -3.09 4.17 13.36
C VAL A 434 -4.50 3.74 13.76
N ARG A 435 -5.55 4.52 13.44
CA ARG A 435 -6.91 4.26 13.91
C ARG A 435 -7.97 4.24 12.81
N LEU A 436 -7.79 4.96 11.71
CA LEU A 436 -8.85 5.20 10.75
C LEU A 436 -8.60 4.58 9.37
N LEU A 437 -7.35 4.48 8.91
CA LEU A 437 -7.09 4.06 7.53
C LEU A 437 -7.23 2.56 7.26
N LYS A 438 -7.08 1.67 8.27
CA LYS A 438 -7.31 0.24 8.06
C LYS A 438 -8.79 -0.13 7.90
N PRO A 439 -9.72 0.39 8.70
CA PRO A 439 -11.14 0.01 8.60
C PRO A 439 -11.87 0.57 7.38
N ALA A 440 -11.21 1.44 6.62
CA ALA A 440 -11.85 2.11 5.46
C ALA A 440 -11.59 1.29 4.14
#